data_3a442bf8a395f2728ce367086fcf9726
#
_entry.id   3a442bf8a395f2728ce367086fcf9726
#
_cell.length_a   1.000
_cell.length_b   1.000
_cell.length_c   1.000
_cell.angle_alpha   90.00
_cell.angle_beta   90.00
_cell.angle_gamma   90.00
#
_symmetry.space_group_name_H-M   'P 1'
#
loop_
_entity.id
_entity.type
_entity.pdbx_description
1 polymer ?
#
loop_
_entity_poly.entity_id
_entity_poly.type
_entity_poly.pdbx_seq_one_letter_code
_entity_poly.pdbx_strand_id
1 'polypeptide(L)'
;MTRSALLLTMLDDAYARVRERLDGLSDEEFFWQPIPNCWTIYQDSSGRWTYHYAMPDPRPAPITTIGWLLIHLGACKLMYHEWAYGAARLTWPDLQIPHTATGAIELLEHGQALLREDLTGLAEHQLDKPRKTNWGELWPAWRIFWTMINHDATHGGAIGHLRDLYYWTYSGARGS
;
A
#
# COMPACT_ATOMS: atom_id res chain seq x y z
N MET A 1 -13.28 6.03 24.92
CA MET A 1 -12.90 5.41 23.62
C MET A 1 -11.89 4.33 23.92
N THR A 2 -12.10 3.10 23.43
CA THR A 2 -11.15 1.99 23.58
C THR A 2 -9.96 2.16 22.61
N ARG A 3 -8.83 1.44 22.84
CA ARG A 3 -7.68 1.46 21.91
C ARG A 3 -8.06 0.88 20.55
N SER A 4 -8.88 -0.16 20.51
CA SER A 4 -9.40 -0.74 19.27
C SER A 4 -10.24 0.26 18.47
N ALA A 5 -11.14 1.00 19.13
CA ALA A 5 -11.93 2.04 18.48
C ALA A 5 -11.05 3.19 17.95
N LEU A 6 -10.02 3.58 18.71
CA LEU A 6 -9.06 4.60 18.26
C LEU A 6 -8.28 4.13 17.03
N LEU A 7 -7.73 2.91 17.07
CA LEU A 7 -6.99 2.35 15.95
C LEU A 7 -7.86 2.21 14.70
N LEU A 8 -9.13 1.79 14.87
CA LEU A 8 -10.07 1.68 13.75
C LEU A 8 -10.35 3.04 13.10
N THR A 9 -10.59 4.08 13.92
CA THR A 9 -10.77 5.44 13.41
C THR A 9 -9.52 5.89 12.64
N MET A 10 -8.32 5.70 13.19
CA MET A 10 -7.08 6.09 12.55
C MET A 10 -6.82 5.30 11.25
N LEU A 11 -7.16 4.01 11.22
CA LEU A 11 -7.02 3.15 10.04
C LEU A 11 -7.97 3.61 8.92
N ASP A 12 -9.23 3.90 9.26
CA ASP A 12 -10.23 4.38 8.31
C ASP A 12 -9.89 5.80 7.81
N ASP A 13 -9.44 6.71 8.67
CA ASP A 13 -9.03 8.08 8.31
C ASP A 13 -7.80 8.11 7.40
N ALA A 14 -6.77 7.30 7.70
CA ALA A 14 -5.57 7.23 6.87
C ALA A 14 -5.90 6.67 5.47
N TYR A 15 -6.69 5.61 5.43
CA TYR A 15 -7.15 5.03 4.17
C TYR A 15 -8.02 5.99 3.36
N ALA A 16 -8.98 6.69 3.98
CA ALA A 16 -9.85 7.64 3.30
C ALA A 16 -9.04 8.73 2.58
N ARG A 17 -7.98 9.24 3.21
CA ARG A 17 -7.07 10.23 2.59
C ARG A 17 -6.34 9.67 1.37
N VAL A 18 -5.93 8.40 1.40
CA VAL A 18 -5.37 7.74 0.21
C VAL A 18 -6.43 7.67 -0.89
N ARG A 19 -7.65 7.23 -0.56
CA ARG A 19 -8.74 7.08 -1.53
C ARG A 19 -9.11 8.40 -2.21
N GLU A 20 -9.19 9.50 -1.46
CA GLU A 20 -9.41 10.83 -2.02
C GLU A 20 -8.36 11.20 -3.08
N ARG A 21 -7.11 10.79 -2.85
CA ARG A 21 -6.02 11.02 -3.80
C ARG A 21 -6.06 10.13 -5.03
N LEU A 22 -6.86 9.06 -5.04
CA LEU A 22 -6.98 8.13 -6.17
C LEU A 22 -8.16 8.41 -7.08
N ASP A 23 -9.00 9.38 -6.72
CA ASP A 23 -10.16 9.73 -7.53
C ASP A 23 -9.73 10.24 -8.92
N GLY A 24 -10.28 9.63 -9.98
CA GLY A 24 -9.93 9.96 -11.36
C GLY A 24 -8.51 9.57 -11.78
N LEU A 25 -7.80 8.70 -11.05
CA LEU A 25 -6.48 8.19 -11.45
C LEU A 25 -6.57 7.42 -12.77
N SER A 26 -5.83 7.86 -13.80
CA SER A 26 -5.72 7.16 -15.08
C SER A 26 -4.57 6.17 -15.11
N ASP A 27 -4.61 5.20 -16.05
CA ASP A 27 -3.50 4.27 -16.26
C ASP A 27 -2.22 4.99 -16.74
N GLU A 28 -2.35 6.08 -17.49
CA GLU A 28 -1.22 6.89 -17.92
C GLU A 28 -0.51 7.51 -16.71
N GLU A 29 -1.27 8.12 -15.79
CA GLU A 29 -0.75 8.69 -14.55
C GLU A 29 -0.18 7.61 -13.61
N PHE A 30 -0.82 6.45 -13.54
CA PHE A 30 -0.40 5.29 -12.75
C PHE A 30 1.01 4.81 -13.12
N PHE A 31 1.36 4.81 -14.42
CA PHE A 31 2.68 4.41 -14.92
C PHE A 31 3.67 5.57 -15.09
N TRP A 32 3.22 6.80 -14.88
CA TRP A 32 4.07 7.95 -15.10
C TRP A 32 5.35 7.93 -14.24
N GLN A 33 6.49 8.15 -14.90
CA GLN A 33 7.80 8.23 -14.26
C GLN A 33 8.24 9.69 -14.19
N PRO A 34 8.30 10.31 -12.99
CA PRO A 34 8.74 11.69 -12.83
C PRO A 34 10.21 11.90 -13.21
N ILE A 35 11.01 10.86 -13.10
CA ILE A 35 12.41 10.79 -13.57
C ILE A 35 12.68 9.45 -14.25
N PRO A 36 13.73 9.31 -15.09
CA PRO A 36 14.14 8.03 -15.65
C PRO A 36 14.49 7.00 -14.56
N ASN A 37 14.20 5.72 -14.84
CA ASN A 37 14.55 4.58 -13.97
C ASN A 37 13.85 4.61 -12.57
N CYS A 38 12.65 5.15 -12.49
CA CYS A 38 11.81 4.99 -11.30
C CYS A 38 11.53 3.52 -11.03
N TRP A 39 11.38 3.16 -9.76
CA TRP A 39 10.76 1.89 -9.41
C TRP A 39 9.29 1.90 -9.83
N THR A 40 8.92 0.88 -10.58
CA THR A 40 7.57 0.72 -11.15
C THR A 40 7.18 -0.75 -11.18
N ILE A 41 5.97 -1.04 -11.61
CA ILE A 41 5.57 -2.39 -12.01
C ILE A 41 5.91 -2.60 -13.49
N TYR A 42 6.24 -3.82 -13.85
CA TYR A 42 6.66 -4.17 -15.22
C TYR A 42 6.38 -5.65 -15.51
N GLN A 43 6.43 -6.04 -16.77
CA GLN A 43 6.40 -7.45 -17.15
C GLN A 43 7.82 -8.03 -17.15
N ASP A 44 8.00 -9.17 -16.49
CA ASP A 44 9.23 -9.94 -16.55
C ASP A 44 9.38 -10.67 -17.89
N SER A 45 10.47 -11.42 -18.08
CA SER A 45 10.76 -12.17 -19.30
C SER A 45 9.74 -13.28 -19.61
N SER A 46 8.91 -13.68 -18.66
CA SER A 46 7.81 -14.64 -18.85
C SER A 46 6.48 -13.97 -19.22
N GLY A 47 6.44 -12.65 -19.26
CA GLY A 47 5.21 -11.87 -19.47
C GLY A 47 4.36 -11.67 -18.19
N ARG A 48 4.86 -12.09 -17.03
CA ARG A 48 4.16 -11.91 -15.76
C ARG A 48 4.42 -10.50 -15.22
N TRP A 49 3.38 -9.85 -14.72
CA TRP A 49 3.52 -8.57 -14.02
C TRP A 49 4.19 -8.75 -12.67
N THR A 50 5.18 -7.91 -12.41
CA THR A 50 5.98 -7.85 -11.19
C THR A 50 6.34 -6.40 -10.87
N TYR A 51 7.14 -6.15 -9.85
CA TYR A 51 7.53 -4.80 -9.41
C TYR A 51 9.00 -4.77 -9.01
N HIS A 52 9.62 -3.59 -9.11
CA HIS A 52 10.98 -3.41 -8.64
C HIS A 52 11.05 -3.58 -7.11
N TYR A 53 12.02 -4.34 -6.67
CA TYR A 53 12.27 -4.57 -5.25
C TYR A 53 13.74 -4.93 -5.03
N ALA A 54 14.34 -4.48 -3.91
CA ALA A 54 15.67 -4.89 -3.50
C ALA A 54 15.78 -4.95 -1.98
N MET A 55 16.52 -5.92 -1.47
CA MET A 55 16.91 -6.03 -0.06
C MET A 55 18.43 -6.18 0.03
N PRO A 56 19.12 -5.39 0.87
CA PRO A 56 18.59 -4.28 1.69
C PRO A 56 18.08 -3.12 0.83
N ASP A 57 17.25 -2.26 1.43
CA ASP A 57 16.74 -1.06 0.75
C ASP A 57 17.87 -0.21 0.18
N PRO A 58 17.77 0.22 -1.09
CA PRO A 58 18.78 1.06 -1.71
C PRO A 58 18.93 2.40 -0.99
N ARG A 59 20.13 2.93 -1.03
CA ARG A 59 20.42 4.29 -0.52
C ARG A 59 21.16 5.10 -1.59
N PRO A 60 20.60 6.22 -2.05
CA PRO A 60 19.32 6.80 -1.64
C PRO A 60 18.13 5.93 -2.02
N ALA A 61 16.99 6.12 -1.34
CA ALA A 61 15.75 5.45 -1.67
C ALA A 61 15.33 5.78 -3.12
N PRO A 62 14.85 4.81 -3.90
CA PRO A 62 14.44 5.06 -5.28
C PRO A 62 13.20 5.94 -5.34
N ILE A 63 13.10 6.76 -6.37
CA ILE A 63 11.84 7.38 -6.74
C ILE A 63 10.93 6.29 -7.33
N THR A 64 9.65 6.34 -7.01
CA THR A 64 8.69 5.33 -7.43
C THR A 64 7.57 5.94 -8.28
N THR A 65 6.86 5.12 -9.05
CA THR A 65 5.61 5.51 -9.72
C THR A 65 4.43 5.36 -8.75
N ILE A 66 3.29 5.97 -9.08
CA ILE A 66 2.03 5.76 -8.34
C ILE A 66 1.65 4.29 -8.36
N GLY A 67 1.81 3.61 -9.49
CA GLY A 67 1.55 2.18 -9.63
C GLY A 67 2.34 1.34 -8.63
N TRP A 68 3.64 1.61 -8.47
CA TRP A 68 4.45 0.93 -7.48
C TRP A 68 3.95 1.15 -6.05
N LEU A 69 3.62 2.39 -5.69
CA LEU A 69 3.12 2.73 -4.35
C LEU A 69 1.79 2.06 -4.03
N LEU A 70 0.86 2.02 -4.98
CA LEU A 70 -0.44 1.37 -4.80
C LEU A 70 -0.31 -0.14 -4.62
N ILE A 71 0.51 -0.79 -5.46
CA ILE A 71 0.79 -2.23 -5.31
C ILE A 71 1.45 -2.50 -3.97
N HIS A 72 2.42 -1.69 -3.57
CA HIS A 72 3.09 -1.83 -2.29
C HIS A 72 2.10 -1.71 -1.11
N LEU A 73 1.24 -0.70 -1.10
CA LEU A 73 0.22 -0.52 -0.06
C LEU A 73 -0.76 -1.69 0.01
N GLY A 74 -1.34 -2.09 -1.13
CA GLY A 74 -2.29 -3.20 -1.17
C GLY A 74 -1.67 -4.54 -0.79
N ALA A 75 -0.49 -4.86 -1.36
CA ALA A 75 0.24 -6.08 -1.07
C ALA A 75 0.68 -6.17 0.40
N CYS A 76 1.17 -5.08 0.99
CA CYS A 76 1.52 -5.04 2.41
C CYS A 76 0.30 -5.35 3.30
N LYS A 77 -0.88 -4.75 3.01
CA LYS A 77 -2.10 -5.03 3.77
C LYS A 77 -2.48 -6.52 3.71
N LEU A 78 -2.43 -7.13 2.51
CA LEU A 78 -2.68 -8.56 2.34
C LEU A 78 -1.66 -9.42 3.11
N MET A 79 -0.37 -9.09 3.03
CA MET A 79 0.68 -9.83 3.72
C MET A 79 0.52 -9.75 5.24
N TYR A 80 0.20 -8.58 5.79
CA TYR A 80 -0.02 -8.42 7.23
C TYR A 80 -1.28 -9.16 7.71
N HIS A 81 -2.38 -9.11 6.95
CA HIS A 81 -3.57 -9.90 7.23
C HIS A 81 -3.23 -11.39 7.26
N GLU A 82 -2.66 -11.91 6.17
CA GLU A 82 -2.39 -13.34 6.00
C GLU A 82 -1.47 -13.90 7.09
N TRP A 83 -0.41 -13.17 7.44
CA TRP A 83 0.56 -13.64 8.42
C TRP A 83 0.16 -13.43 9.86
N ALA A 84 -0.58 -12.37 10.17
CA ALA A 84 -1.01 -12.07 11.53
C ALA A 84 -2.33 -12.73 11.92
N TYR A 85 -3.23 -12.98 10.95
CA TYR A 85 -4.60 -13.42 11.19
C TYR A 85 -5.05 -14.58 10.31
N GLY A 86 -4.38 -14.83 9.19
CA GLY A 86 -4.66 -15.90 8.24
C GLY A 86 -3.82 -17.16 8.46
N ALA A 87 -3.59 -17.91 7.38
CA ALA A 87 -2.87 -19.19 7.39
C ALA A 87 -1.34 -19.07 7.44
N ALA A 88 -0.78 -17.87 7.30
CA ALA A 88 0.64 -17.57 7.26
C ALA A 88 1.41 -18.34 6.15
N ARG A 89 0.84 -18.38 4.94
CA ARG A 89 1.38 -19.11 3.79
C ARG A 89 1.71 -18.24 2.59
N LEU A 90 1.02 -17.10 2.44
CA LEU A 90 1.21 -16.22 1.29
C LEU A 90 2.65 -15.70 1.24
N THR A 91 3.25 -15.80 0.06
CA THR A 91 4.57 -15.21 -0.22
C THR A 91 4.48 -14.10 -1.26
N TRP A 92 5.48 -13.24 -1.32
CA TRP A 92 5.52 -12.16 -2.31
C TRP A 92 5.42 -12.67 -3.76
N PRO A 93 6.07 -13.78 -4.17
CA PRO A 93 5.91 -14.36 -5.50
C PRO A 93 4.51 -14.87 -5.82
N ASP A 94 3.68 -15.18 -4.81
CA ASP A 94 2.31 -15.67 -5.02
C ASP A 94 1.33 -14.55 -5.35
N LEU A 95 1.72 -13.30 -5.09
CA LEU A 95 0.86 -12.15 -5.33
C LEU A 95 0.59 -11.96 -6.83
N GLN A 96 -0.68 -11.81 -7.17
CA GLN A 96 -1.09 -11.36 -8.50
C GLN A 96 -0.97 -9.83 -8.53
N ILE A 97 -0.10 -9.31 -9.38
CA ILE A 97 0.16 -7.87 -9.48
C ILE A 97 -0.77 -7.24 -10.51
N PRO A 98 -1.78 -6.45 -10.10
CA PRO A 98 -2.60 -5.68 -11.02
C PRO A 98 -1.75 -4.69 -11.82
N HIS A 99 -2.14 -4.47 -13.06
CA HIS A 99 -1.39 -3.60 -13.99
C HIS A 99 -2.25 -2.47 -14.56
N THR A 100 -3.31 -2.12 -13.86
CA THR A 100 -4.17 -0.98 -14.15
C THR A 100 -4.41 -0.20 -12.86
N ALA A 101 -4.71 1.07 -12.98
CA ALA A 101 -5.09 1.92 -11.85
C ALA A 101 -6.28 1.32 -11.08
N THR A 102 -7.32 0.89 -11.80
CA THR A 102 -8.51 0.26 -11.20
C THR A 102 -8.15 -1.01 -10.43
N GLY A 103 -7.42 -1.94 -11.04
CA GLY A 103 -7.05 -3.20 -10.38
C GLY A 103 -6.15 -2.99 -9.16
N ALA A 104 -5.26 -1.98 -9.18
CA ALA A 104 -4.43 -1.65 -8.03
C ALA A 104 -5.25 -1.01 -6.89
N ILE A 105 -6.26 -0.22 -7.22
CA ILE A 105 -7.23 0.32 -6.25
C ILE A 105 -8.03 -0.81 -5.61
N GLU A 106 -8.53 -1.76 -6.40
CA GLU A 106 -9.26 -2.94 -5.90
C GLU A 106 -8.40 -3.79 -4.96
N LEU A 107 -7.10 -3.97 -5.27
CA LEU A 107 -6.15 -4.65 -4.37
C LEU A 107 -6.03 -3.92 -3.03
N LEU A 108 -5.89 -2.61 -3.06
CA LEU A 108 -5.80 -1.78 -1.86
C LEU A 108 -7.09 -1.85 -1.03
N GLU A 109 -8.26 -1.75 -1.67
CA GLU A 109 -9.58 -1.85 -1.04
C GLU A 109 -9.79 -3.21 -0.37
N HIS A 110 -9.42 -4.28 -1.07
CA HIS A 110 -9.50 -5.63 -0.52
C HIS A 110 -8.63 -5.80 0.72
N GLY A 111 -7.36 -5.38 0.66
CA GLY A 111 -6.46 -5.43 1.81
C GLY A 111 -6.93 -4.58 3.00
N GLN A 112 -7.53 -3.41 2.74
CA GLN A 112 -8.13 -2.57 3.77
C GLN A 112 -9.33 -3.25 4.45
N ALA A 113 -10.22 -3.86 3.66
CA ALA A 113 -11.39 -4.55 4.19
C ALA A 113 -10.99 -5.70 5.13
N LEU A 114 -10.00 -6.50 4.75
CA LEU A 114 -9.49 -7.60 5.57
C LEU A 114 -8.90 -7.09 6.89
N LEU A 115 -8.02 -6.09 6.88
CA LEU A 115 -7.44 -5.55 8.10
C LEU A 115 -8.49 -4.88 9.01
N ARG A 116 -9.49 -4.26 8.41
CA ARG A 116 -10.60 -3.67 9.16
C ARG A 116 -11.44 -4.74 9.85
N GLU A 117 -11.70 -5.86 9.17
CA GLU A 117 -12.38 -7.02 9.74
C GLU A 117 -11.56 -7.63 10.88
N ASP A 118 -10.26 -7.84 10.68
CA ASP A 118 -9.35 -8.33 11.72
C ASP A 118 -9.42 -7.46 12.99
N LEU A 119 -9.32 -6.14 12.83
CA LEU A 119 -9.33 -5.21 13.96
C LEU A 119 -10.68 -5.20 14.68
N THR A 120 -11.79 -5.23 13.95
CA THR A 120 -13.14 -5.24 14.54
C THR A 120 -13.45 -6.56 15.26
N GLY A 121 -12.85 -7.67 14.83
CA GLY A 121 -12.96 -8.97 15.46
C GLY A 121 -12.13 -9.14 16.74
N LEU A 122 -11.20 -8.20 17.05
CA LEU A 122 -10.32 -8.32 18.20
C LEU A 122 -10.95 -7.74 19.47
N ALA A 123 -10.93 -8.54 20.54
CA ALA A 123 -11.19 -8.00 21.88
C ALA A 123 -9.99 -7.12 22.34
N GLU A 124 -10.27 -6.10 23.16
CA GLU A 124 -9.29 -5.11 23.63
C GLU A 124 -7.98 -5.73 24.18
N HIS A 125 -8.09 -6.80 24.97
CA HIS A 125 -6.93 -7.49 25.54
C HIS A 125 -6.09 -8.27 24.53
N GLN A 126 -6.61 -8.51 23.35
CA GLN A 126 -5.90 -9.21 22.27
C GLN A 126 -4.96 -8.27 21.48
N LEU A 127 -5.12 -6.95 21.63
CA LEU A 127 -4.25 -5.98 20.98
C LEU A 127 -2.77 -6.13 21.40
N ASP A 128 -2.51 -6.62 22.61
CA ASP A 128 -1.14 -6.84 23.10
C ASP A 128 -0.61 -8.24 22.80
N LYS A 129 -1.42 -9.12 22.23
CA LYS A 129 -0.99 -10.48 21.89
C LYS A 129 -0.06 -10.50 20.68
N PRO A 130 0.98 -11.35 20.71
CA PRO A 130 1.92 -11.45 19.60
C PRO A 130 1.25 -12.01 18.33
N ARG A 131 1.57 -11.42 17.20
CA ARG A 131 1.18 -11.84 15.85
C ARG A 131 2.43 -12.02 15.00
N LYS A 132 2.38 -12.96 14.07
CA LYS A 132 3.50 -13.20 13.15
C LYS A 132 3.59 -12.11 12.08
N THR A 133 4.80 -11.81 11.66
CA THR A 133 5.09 -11.05 10.46
C THR A 133 5.65 -11.98 9.37
N ASN A 134 5.59 -11.56 8.11
CA ASN A 134 6.09 -12.36 6.99
C ASN A 134 7.63 -12.51 6.95
N TRP A 135 8.36 -11.80 7.81
CA TRP A 135 9.80 -11.93 8.00
C TRP A 135 10.22 -12.61 9.30
N GLY A 136 9.26 -13.23 10.01
CA GLY A 136 9.53 -14.10 11.14
C GLY A 136 9.55 -13.43 12.53
N GLU A 137 9.33 -12.12 12.61
CA GLU A 137 9.19 -11.43 13.90
C GLU A 137 7.79 -11.63 14.51
N LEU A 138 7.72 -11.48 15.82
CA LEU A 138 6.44 -11.41 16.55
C LEU A 138 6.22 -9.98 17.02
N TRP A 139 5.11 -9.40 16.60
CA TRP A 139 4.70 -8.07 17.01
C TRP A 139 3.38 -8.11 17.77
N PRO A 140 3.14 -7.21 18.74
CA PRO A 140 1.81 -7.09 19.33
C PRO A 140 0.81 -6.67 18.24
N ALA A 141 -0.43 -7.17 18.34
CA ALA A 141 -1.46 -6.94 17.32
C ALA A 141 -1.67 -5.45 17.00
N TRP A 142 -1.65 -4.56 18.01
CA TRP A 142 -1.80 -3.12 17.80
C TRP A 142 -0.72 -2.55 16.86
N ARG A 143 0.51 -3.11 16.88
CA ARG A 143 1.61 -2.65 16.03
C ARG A 143 1.38 -2.96 14.55
N ILE A 144 0.71 -4.08 14.25
CA ILE A 144 0.32 -4.42 12.87
C ILE A 144 -0.53 -3.29 12.28
N PHE A 145 -1.61 -2.90 12.98
CA PHE A 145 -2.51 -1.85 12.52
C PHE A 145 -1.83 -0.48 12.47
N TRP A 146 -1.07 -0.12 13.49
CA TRP A 146 -0.29 1.12 13.51
C TRP A 146 0.67 1.21 12.31
N THR A 147 1.32 0.11 11.96
CA THR A 147 2.22 0.07 10.80
C THR A 147 1.45 0.36 9.52
N MET A 148 0.27 -0.21 9.33
CA MET A 148 -0.54 0.04 8.14
C MET A 148 -1.11 1.46 8.09
N ILE A 149 -1.50 2.03 9.22
CA ILE A 149 -1.88 3.45 9.33
C ILE A 149 -0.70 4.35 8.89
N ASN A 150 0.50 4.08 9.39
CA ASN A 150 1.69 4.83 9.03
C ASN A 150 2.06 4.66 7.54
N HIS A 151 1.90 3.46 6.97
CA HIS A 151 2.08 3.20 5.54
C HIS A 151 1.13 4.04 4.69
N ASP A 152 -0.16 4.01 5.00
CA ASP A 152 -1.17 4.81 4.29
C ASP A 152 -0.85 6.31 4.37
N ALA A 153 -0.49 6.82 5.54
CA ALA A 153 -0.13 8.23 5.71
C ALA A 153 1.13 8.61 4.89
N THR A 154 2.16 7.77 4.92
CA THR A 154 3.44 8.04 4.26
C THR A 154 3.32 7.94 2.74
N HIS A 155 2.81 6.82 2.24
CA HIS A 155 2.73 6.56 0.80
C HIS A 155 1.55 7.29 0.15
N GLY A 156 0.46 7.51 0.88
CA GLY A 156 -0.64 8.36 0.42
C GLY A 156 -0.20 9.81 0.19
N GLY A 157 0.66 10.34 1.07
CA GLY A 157 1.30 11.64 0.85
C GLY A 157 2.18 11.67 -0.40
N ALA A 158 2.98 10.61 -0.63
CA ALA A 158 3.81 10.48 -1.83
C ALA A 158 2.96 10.38 -3.11
N ILE A 159 1.88 9.59 -3.09
CA ILE A 159 0.93 9.50 -4.21
C ILE A 159 0.34 10.88 -4.52
N GLY A 160 -0.13 11.60 -3.49
CA GLY A 160 -0.68 12.94 -3.67
C GLY A 160 0.31 13.90 -4.33
N HIS A 161 1.56 13.87 -3.88
CA HIS A 161 2.63 14.70 -4.47
C HIS A 161 2.94 14.33 -5.92
N LEU A 162 2.98 13.03 -6.26
CA LEU A 162 3.17 12.57 -7.64
C LEU A 162 2.03 13.00 -8.56
N ARG A 163 0.78 12.96 -8.08
CA ARG A 163 -0.39 13.45 -8.81
C ARG A 163 -0.32 14.95 -9.08
N ASP A 164 0.06 15.73 -8.07
CA ASP A 164 0.24 17.17 -8.23
C ASP A 164 1.36 17.47 -9.26
N LEU A 165 2.48 16.74 -9.21
CA LEU A 165 3.56 16.87 -10.20
C LEU A 165 3.10 16.49 -11.62
N TYR A 166 2.38 15.38 -11.77
CA TYR A 166 1.82 14.98 -13.05
C TYR A 166 0.90 16.06 -13.61
N TYR A 167 -0.03 16.56 -12.81
CA TYR A 167 -0.94 17.62 -13.19
C TYR A 167 -0.18 18.86 -13.68
N TRP A 168 0.77 19.37 -12.93
CA TRP A 168 1.52 20.57 -13.31
C TRP A 168 2.44 20.35 -14.51
N THR A 169 2.93 19.14 -14.73
CA THR A 169 3.74 18.81 -15.91
C THR A 169 2.91 18.88 -17.18
N TYR A 170 1.65 18.41 -17.16
CA TYR A 170 0.85 18.26 -18.37
C TYR A 170 -0.29 19.30 -18.51
N SER A 171 -0.77 19.88 -17.43
CA SER A 171 -1.84 20.89 -17.45
C SER A 171 -1.29 22.33 -17.38
N GLY A 172 -0.21 22.55 -16.68
CA GLY A 172 0.45 23.86 -16.56
C GLY A 172 1.07 24.36 -17.88
N ALA A 173 1.38 23.46 -18.81
CA ALA A 173 1.92 23.80 -20.13
C ALA A 173 0.85 24.29 -21.15
N ARG A 174 -0.46 24.20 -20.82
CA ARG A 174 -1.55 24.62 -21.72
C ARG A 174 -2.06 26.04 -21.47
N GLY A 175 -1.46 26.76 -20.54
CA GLY A 175 -1.90 28.09 -20.07
C GLY A 175 -0.90 29.24 -20.34
N SER A 176 0.07 29.08 -21.24
CA SER A 176 0.98 30.14 -21.65
C SER A 176 0.93 30.44 -23.14
#